data_1f3ebdd91dc8c1fc0d1d792cacf2df92
#
_entry.id   1f3ebdd91dc8c1fc0d1d792cacf2df92
#
_cell.length_a   1.000
_cell.length_b   1.000
_cell.length_c   1.000
_cell.angle_alpha   90.00
_cell.angle_beta   90.00
_cell.angle_gamma   90.00
#
_symmetry.space_group_name_H-M   'P 1'
#
loop_
_entity.id
_entity.type
_entity.pdbx_description
1 polymer ?
#
loop_
_entity_poly.entity_id
_entity_poly.type
_entity_poly.pdbx_seq_one_letter_code
_entity_poly.pdbx_strand_id
1 'polypeptide(L)'
;MGTAWTYAKDGAQDHVAIRTKAALMDVSGLKKLHLVGPHASAVLNYATTRDITKIYPGKSAYACMLNQAGHFIEDCILYRMGPNSWMVVHGSGAGHETLTKYVLGRNAAMIVDDDLHDLSLQGPVAVDFLEKFVPGIRQLKYFHHMPAQLFGRPIMISRTGYSGERGYELFCKGEDAGHIWDTVLAEGKSFGIAATCFATLDMLRVESCLLFYPYDMSQMYPFAKDPPGDSLWELGLDFTVSPNKSDFRGAEQHYRLKGKERFRIFGVLVDGPGAADLGDEVYADGKKVGVITCGMYSTLTRQSMALARLDLPAAVAGKRLEIRGKRVQGAATAHTLPFDDPDKKKRSASG
;
A
#
# COMPACT_ATOMS: atom_id res chain seq x y z
N MET A 1 -12.61 -6.50 -13.61
CA MET A 1 -11.95 -5.49 -14.50
C MET A 1 -10.54 -5.28 -14.00
N GLY A 2 -9.56 -5.03 -14.85
CA GLY A 2 -8.20 -4.73 -14.43
C GLY A 2 -8.00 -3.22 -14.34
N THR A 3 -7.22 -2.76 -13.36
CA THR A 3 -6.78 -1.36 -13.30
C THR A 3 -5.95 -1.03 -14.53
N ALA A 4 -6.23 0.10 -15.18
CA ALA A 4 -5.46 0.53 -16.33
C ALA A 4 -4.01 0.86 -15.93
N TRP A 5 -3.05 0.22 -16.61
CA TRP A 5 -1.63 0.49 -16.37
C TRP A 5 -1.24 1.90 -16.81
N THR A 6 -1.65 2.28 -18.00
CA THR A 6 -1.47 3.64 -18.53
C THR A 6 -2.70 4.08 -19.30
N TYR A 7 -2.96 5.38 -19.30
CA TYR A 7 -3.81 6.05 -20.29
C TYR A 7 -2.92 6.72 -21.34
N ALA A 8 -3.53 7.33 -22.38
CA ALA A 8 -2.81 8.13 -23.37
C ALA A 8 -2.31 9.48 -22.80
N LYS A 9 -1.85 9.49 -21.55
CA LYS A 9 -1.32 10.63 -20.83
C LYS A 9 0.07 10.33 -20.30
N ASP A 10 0.84 11.39 -20.06
CA ASP A 10 2.10 11.30 -19.35
C ASP A 10 1.85 11.11 -17.86
N GLY A 11 2.32 9.98 -17.30
CA GLY A 11 2.21 9.68 -15.86
C GLY A 11 2.87 10.72 -14.96
N ALA A 12 3.88 11.44 -15.46
CA ALA A 12 4.53 12.51 -14.72
C ALA A 12 3.60 13.73 -14.49
N GLN A 13 2.71 14.03 -15.44
CA GLN A 13 1.72 15.11 -15.29
C GLN A 13 0.67 14.71 -14.24
N ASP A 14 0.20 13.46 -14.29
CA ASP A 14 -0.75 12.93 -13.32
C ASP A 14 -0.15 12.87 -11.91
N HIS A 15 1.14 12.53 -11.79
CA HIS A 15 1.88 12.57 -10.52
C HIS A 15 1.86 13.96 -9.89
N VAL A 16 2.17 15.01 -10.64
CA VAL A 16 2.09 16.40 -10.18
C VAL A 16 0.66 16.77 -9.78
N ALA A 17 -0.33 16.34 -10.58
CA ALA A 17 -1.75 16.61 -10.29
C ALA A 17 -2.18 16.00 -8.94
N ILE A 18 -1.79 14.77 -8.63
CA ILE A 18 -2.13 14.14 -7.34
C ILE A 18 -1.46 14.87 -6.17
N ARG A 19 -0.20 15.30 -6.31
CA ARG A 19 0.51 16.01 -5.25
C ARG A 19 -0.02 17.44 -4.99
N THR A 20 -0.64 18.07 -6.00
CA THR A 20 -1.08 19.47 -5.91
C THR A 20 -2.60 19.66 -5.96
N LYS A 21 -3.34 18.68 -6.48
CA LYS A 21 -4.80 18.65 -6.62
C LYS A 21 -5.37 17.35 -6.09
N ALA A 22 -6.00 16.56 -6.94
CA ALA A 22 -6.37 15.17 -6.68
C ALA A 22 -6.58 14.41 -8.00
N ALA A 23 -6.54 13.09 -7.92
CA ALA A 23 -6.92 12.24 -9.03
C ALA A 23 -7.73 11.03 -8.57
N LEU A 24 -8.55 10.51 -9.48
CA LEU A 24 -9.38 9.34 -9.30
C LEU A 24 -8.76 8.16 -10.04
N MET A 25 -8.66 7.02 -9.37
CA MET A 25 -8.14 5.79 -9.92
C MET A 25 -9.04 4.61 -9.56
N ASP A 26 -9.21 3.69 -10.50
CA ASP A 26 -9.86 2.40 -10.25
C ASP A 26 -8.85 1.39 -9.72
N VAL A 27 -9.01 0.99 -8.46
CA VAL A 27 -8.21 -0.07 -7.79
C VAL A 27 -9.05 -1.30 -7.48
N SER A 28 -10.16 -1.50 -8.19
CA SER A 28 -11.11 -2.60 -7.99
C SER A 28 -10.48 -3.99 -8.20
N GLY A 29 -9.28 -4.07 -8.77
CA GLY A 29 -8.52 -5.32 -8.88
C GLY A 29 -8.07 -5.93 -7.54
N LEU A 30 -8.09 -5.16 -6.44
CA LEU A 30 -7.87 -5.69 -5.10
C LEU A 30 -8.99 -6.68 -4.73
N LYS A 31 -8.63 -7.74 -4.01
CA LYS A 31 -9.62 -8.72 -3.50
C LYS A 31 -10.32 -8.18 -2.26
N LYS A 32 -11.64 -8.30 -2.20
CA LYS A 32 -12.48 -7.96 -1.05
C LYS A 32 -13.11 -9.23 -0.51
N LEU A 33 -12.81 -9.52 0.75
CA LEU A 33 -13.30 -10.70 1.47
C LEU A 33 -14.12 -10.24 2.67
N HIS A 34 -15.38 -10.68 2.76
CA HIS A 34 -16.18 -10.47 3.95
C HIS A 34 -16.02 -11.66 4.89
N LEU A 35 -15.55 -11.41 6.11
CA LEU A 35 -15.50 -12.38 7.20
C LEU A 35 -16.61 -12.07 8.18
N VAL A 36 -17.54 -13.01 8.37
CA VAL A 36 -18.70 -12.83 9.23
C VAL A 36 -18.86 -14.02 10.19
N GLY A 37 -19.41 -13.74 11.36
CA GLY A 37 -19.72 -14.76 12.38
C GLY A 37 -18.96 -14.57 13.69
N PRO A 38 -19.39 -15.26 14.75
CA PRO A 38 -18.84 -15.11 16.11
C PRO A 38 -17.32 -15.33 16.19
N HIS A 39 -16.75 -16.20 15.33
CA HIS A 39 -15.32 -16.47 15.34
C HIS A 39 -14.52 -15.64 14.33
N ALA A 40 -15.14 -14.74 13.56
CA ALA A 40 -14.46 -13.92 12.55
C ALA A 40 -13.28 -13.13 13.14
N SER A 41 -13.50 -12.47 14.29
CA SER A 41 -12.44 -11.72 14.98
C SER A 41 -11.30 -12.61 15.45
N ALA A 42 -11.58 -13.82 15.96
CA ALA A 42 -10.55 -14.76 16.40
C ALA A 42 -9.72 -15.28 15.23
N VAL A 43 -10.35 -15.51 14.06
CA VAL A 43 -9.65 -15.88 12.81
C VAL A 43 -8.67 -14.79 12.41
N LEU A 44 -9.13 -13.54 12.35
CA LEU A 44 -8.28 -12.40 11.96
C LEU A 44 -7.18 -12.13 12.99
N ASN A 45 -7.47 -12.29 14.28
CA ASN A 45 -6.45 -12.11 15.32
C ASN A 45 -5.29 -13.10 15.17
N TYR A 46 -5.58 -14.35 14.83
CA TYR A 46 -4.54 -15.35 14.60
C TYR A 46 -3.86 -15.19 13.23
N ALA A 47 -4.61 -14.83 12.18
CA ALA A 47 -4.06 -14.75 10.83
C ALA A 47 -3.19 -13.52 10.59
N THR A 48 -3.36 -12.45 11.38
CA THR A 48 -2.74 -11.15 11.13
C THR A 48 -1.91 -10.64 12.31
N THR A 49 -1.01 -9.71 12.02
CA THR A 49 -0.11 -9.09 13.00
C THR A 49 -0.78 -8.09 13.93
N ARG A 50 -2.03 -7.64 13.61
CA ARG A 50 -2.76 -6.66 14.43
C ARG A 50 -3.52 -7.30 15.58
N ASP A 51 -3.55 -6.61 16.70
CA ASP A 51 -4.47 -6.89 17.80
C ASP A 51 -5.88 -6.44 17.40
N ILE A 52 -6.71 -7.41 17.02
CA ILE A 52 -8.06 -7.20 16.51
C ILE A 52 -8.98 -6.58 17.55
N THR A 53 -8.70 -6.79 18.83
CA THR A 53 -9.53 -6.25 19.94
C THR A 53 -9.51 -4.72 20.01
N LYS A 54 -8.45 -4.09 19.46
CA LYS A 54 -8.29 -2.63 19.41
C LYS A 54 -8.91 -1.97 18.19
N ILE A 55 -9.52 -2.75 17.29
CA ILE A 55 -10.21 -2.27 16.11
C ILE A 55 -11.72 -2.32 16.38
N TYR A 56 -12.37 -1.18 16.51
CA TYR A 56 -13.82 -1.06 16.74
C TYR A 56 -14.58 -0.83 15.42
N PRO A 57 -15.91 -1.05 15.36
CA PRO A 57 -16.68 -0.78 14.14
C PRO A 57 -16.49 0.66 13.63
N GLY A 58 -16.24 0.82 12.32
CA GLY A 58 -15.88 2.08 11.70
C GLY A 58 -14.37 2.38 11.68
N LYS A 59 -13.55 1.56 12.35
CA LYS A 59 -12.09 1.66 12.30
C LYS A 59 -11.51 0.61 11.35
N SER A 60 -10.43 1.01 10.66
CA SER A 60 -9.62 0.15 9.79
C SER A 60 -8.20 0.00 10.32
N ALA A 61 -7.47 -1.01 9.85
CA ALA A 61 -6.07 -1.18 10.20
C ALA A 61 -5.30 -1.89 9.08
N TYR A 62 -4.12 -1.40 8.79
CA TYR A 62 -3.15 -2.10 7.94
C TYR A 62 -2.48 -3.22 8.73
N ALA A 63 -2.41 -4.41 8.18
CA ALA A 63 -1.90 -5.61 8.81
C ALA A 63 -1.10 -6.47 7.83
N CYS A 64 -0.19 -7.29 8.34
CA CYS A 64 0.51 -8.30 7.56
C CYS A 64 0.07 -9.71 8.00
N MET A 65 0.21 -10.66 7.09
CA MET A 65 0.09 -12.09 7.33
C MET A 65 1.44 -12.76 7.13
N LEU A 66 1.78 -13.69 8.02
CA LEU A 66 3.03 -14.43 7.95
C LEU A 66 2.77 -15.93 7.73
N ASN A 67 3.77 -16.63 7.19
CA ASN A 67 3.79 -18.08 7.23
C ASN A 67 4.28 -18.61 8.60
N GLN A 68 4.33 -19.92 8.78
CA GLN A 68 4.80 -20.55 10.03
C GLN A 68 6.28 -20.25 10.35
N ALA A 69 7.08 -19.94 9.30
CA ALA A 69 8.49 -19.59 9.47
C ALA A 69 8.72 -18.10 9.79
N GLY A 70 7.64 -17.31 9.99
CA GLY A 70 7.72 -15.90 10.35
C GLY A 70 7.97 -14.97 9.16
N HIS A 71 7.87 -15.47 7.92
CA HIS A 71 8.06 -14.66 6.72
C HIS A 71 6.74 -14.11 6.18
N PHE A 72 6.83 -12.94 5.59
CA PHE A 72 5.73 -12.22 4.95
C PHE A 72 5.12 -13.04 3.80
N ILE A 73 3.79 -13.06 3.73
CA ILE A 73 3.04 -13.71 2.64
C ILE A 73 1.96 -12.84 2.02
N GLU A 74 1.50 -11.81 2.74
CA GLU A 74 0.48 -10.87 2.27
C GLU A 74 0.38 -9.69 3.22
N ASP A 75 -0.07 -8.57 2.72
CA ASP A 75 -0.59 -7.46 3.50
C ASP A 75 -2.06 -7.18 3.18
N CYS A 76 -2.74 -6.52 4.09
CA CYS A 76 -4.15 -6.21 3.92
C CYS A 76 -4.58 -5.00 4.73
N ILE A 77 -5.72 -4.44 4.36
CA ILE A 77 -6.46 -3.53 5.22
C ILE A 77 -7.67 -4.28 5.79
N LEU A 78 -7.78 -4.24 7.10
CA LEU A 78 -8.89 -4.80 7.88
C LEU A 78 -9.89 -3.68 8.16
N TYR A 79 -11.14 -3.86 7.76
CA TYR A 79 -12.24 -2.94 8.03
C TYR A 79 -13.22 -3.61 8.99
N ARG A 80 -13.40 -3.07 10.18
CA ARG A 80 -14.42 -3.62 11.08
C ARG A 80 -15.78 -3.01 10.79
N MET A 81 -16.62 -3.78 10.10
CA MET A 81 -17.94 -3.37 9.64
C MET A 81 -19.00 -3.44 10.75
N GLY A 82 -18.81 -4.34 11.71
CA GLY A 82 -19.74 -4.57 12.82
C GLY A 82 -19.11 -5.44 13.91
N PRO A 83 -19.87 -5.83 14.94
CA PRO A 83 -19.35 -6.65 16.04
C PRO A 83 -18.69 -7.95 15.57
N ASN A 84 -19.34 -8.65 14.64
CA ASN A 84 -18.91 -9.95 14.08
C ASN A 84 -18.77 -9.89 12.56
N SER A 85 -18.50 -8.72 11.99
CA SER A 85 -18.44 -8.51 10.55
C SER A 85 -17.21 -7.68 10.18
N TRP A 86 -16.43 -8.20 9.26
CA TRP A 86 -15.19 -7.62 8.76
C TRP A 86 -15.15 -7.65 7.24
N MET A 87 -14.53 -6.65 6.65
CA MET A 87 -14.06 -6.71 5.28
C MET A 87 -12.52 -6.69 5.30
N VAL A 88 -11.91 -7.56 4.51
CA VAL A 88 -10.47 -7.65 4.31
C VAL A 88 -10.18 -7.32 2.87
N VAL A 89 -9.40 -6.28 2.64
CA VAL A 89 -8.94 -5.90 1.30
C VAL A 89 -7.46 -6.22 1.17
N HIS A 90 -7.10 -7.00 0.15
CA HIS A 90 -5.73 -7.43 -0.06
C HIS A 90 -5.37 -7.55 -1.55
N GLY A 91 -4.09 -7.68 -1.86
CA GLY A 91 -3.56 -7.79 -3.20
C GLY A 91 -3.55 -9.23 -3.75
N SER A 92 -2.42 -9.61 -4.30
CA SER A 92 -2.24 -10.87 -5.03
C SER A 92 -1.47 -11.95 -4.26
N GLY A 93 -1.18 -11.72 -2.99
CA GLY A 93 -0.49 -12.70 -2.14
C GLY A 93 -1.41 -13.81 -1.61
N ALA A 94 -0.94 -14.53 -0.61
CA ALA A 94 -1.61 -15.73 -0.06
C ALA A 94 -2.68 -15.44 1.01
N GLY A 95 -3.28 -14.24 0.97
CA GLY A 95 -4.27 -13.80 1.98
C GLY A 95 -5.54 -14.62 1.95
N HIS A 96 -6.13 -14.81 0.75
CA HIS A 96 -7.36 -15.58 0.56
C HIS A 96 -7.20 -17.02 1.06
N GLU A 97 -6.18 -17.73 0.58
CA GLU A 97 -5.91 -19.14 0.93
C GLU A 97 -5.64 -19.29 2.43
N THR A 98 -4.94 -18.32 3.01
CA THR A 98 -4.65 -18.29 4.45
C THR A 98 -5.93 -18.15 5.26
N LEU A 99 -6.80 -17.20 4.93
CA LEU A 99 -8.04 -16.97 5.64
C LEU A 99 -9.03 -18.14 5.45
N THR A 100 -9.14 -18.68 4.23
CA THR A 100 -9.94 -19.88 3.94
C THR A 100 -9.58 -21.02 4.88
N LYS A 101 -8.28 -21.29 5.03
CA LYS A 101 -7.78 -22.36 5.92
C LYS A 101 -8.21 -22.16 7.38
N TYR A 102 -8.23 -20.91 7.85
CA TYR A 102 -8.54 -20.62 9.25
C TYR A 102 -10.02 -20.42 9.55
N VAL A 103 -10.84 -20.25 8.54
CA VAL A 103 -12.31 -20.24 8.67
C VAL A 103 -12.85 -21.66 8.81
N LEU A 104 -12.21 -22.66 8.18
CA LEU A 104 -12.65 -24.06 8.22
C LEU A 104 -12.78 -24.57 9.66
N GLY A 105 -13.92 -25.20 9.94
CA GLY A 105 -14.22 -25.77 11.25
C GLY A 105 -14.54 -24.74 12.36
N ARG A 106 -14.72 -23.48 12.01
CA ARG A 106 -15.10 -22.40 12.95
C ARG A 106 -16.50 -21.84 12.65
N ASN A 107 -17.12 -21.25 13.65
CA ASN A 107 -18.39 -20.53 13.46
C ASN A 107 -18.12 -19.14 12.83
N ALA A 108 -17.66 -19.19 11.60
CA ALA A 108 -17.39 -18.02 10.74
C ALA A 108 -17.55 -18.43 9.28
N ALA A 109 -17.94 -17.48 8.45
CA ALA A 109 -17.99 -17.63 6.99
C ALA A 109 -17.13 -16.57 6.32
N MET A 110 -16.55 -16.92 5.19
CA MET A 110 -15.84 -15.99 4.32
C MET A 110 -16.55 -15.94 2.97
N ILE A 111 -16.81 -14.74 2.50
CA ILE A 111 -17.49 -14.45 1.25
C ILE A 111 -16.55 -13.60 0.40
N VAL A 112 -16.27 -14.03 -0.81
CA VAL A 112 -15.54 -13.22 -1.81
C VAL A 112 -16.54 -12.25 -2.43
N ASP A 113 -16.21 -10.98 -2.49
CA ASP A 113 -17.07 -9.95 -3.09
C ASP A 113 -16.38 -9.37 -4.33
N ASP A 114 -16.65 -10.00 -5.47
CA ASP A 114 -16.11 -9.57 -6.75
C ASP A 114 -16.93 -8.43 -7.39
N ASP A 115 -18.12 -8.10 -6.83
CA ASP A 115 -18.98 -7.01 -7.30
C ASP A 115 -18.68 -5.68 -6.59
N LEU A 116 -17.89 -5.69 -5.53
CA LEU A 116 -17.50 -4.48 -4.83
C LEU A 116 -16.33 -3.81 -5.55
N HIS A 117 -16.55 -2.62 -6.10
CA HIS A 117 -15.55 -1.78 -6.71
C HIS A 117 -14.90 -0.86 -5.67
N ASP A 118 -13.66 -0.45 -5.94
CA ASP A 118 -12.89 0.48 -5.12
C ASP A 118 -12.35 1.60 -6.01
N LEU A 119 -12.92 2.79 -5.86
CA LEU A 119 -12.51 3.98 -6.58
C LEU A 119 -11.69 4.87 -5.64
N SER A 120 -10.41 4.97 -5.91
CA SER A 120 -9.45 5.68 -5.05
C SER A 120 -9.30 7.14 -5.48
N LEU A 121 -9.82 8.07 -4.67
CA LEU A 121 -9.71 9.52 -4.86
C LEU A 121 -8.62 10.07 -3.93
N GLN A 122 -7.47 10.43 -4.49
CA GLN A 122 -6.27 10.77 -3.74
C GLN A 122 -5.75 12.17 -4.08
N GLY A 123 -5.35 12.93 -3.07
CA GLY A 123 -4.74 14.24 -3.20
C GLY A 123 -5.32 15.29 -2.26
N PRO A 124 -4.63 16.42 -2.05
CA PRO A 124 -4.97 17.40 -1.01
C PRO A 124 -6.37 18.02 -1.15
N VAL A 125 -6.90 18.16 -2.36
CA VAL A 125 -8.25 18.73 -2.56
C VAL A 125 -9.39 17.70 -2.51
N ALA A 126 -9.08 16.41 -2.33
CA ALA A 126 -10.10 15.35 -2.28
C ALA A 126 -11.14 15.61 -1.19
N VAL A 127 -10.70 16.09 -0.03
CA VAL A 127 -11.60 16.40 1.09
C VAL A 127 -12.52 17.58 0.79
N ASP A 128 -12.00 18.63 0.17
CA ASP A 128 -12.78 19.83 -0.17
C ASP A 128 -13.85 19.52 -1.21
N PHE A 129 -13.54 18.63 -2.16
CA PHE A 129 -14.50 18.12 -3.12
C PHE A 129 -15.60 17.27 -2.43
N LEU A 130 -15.18 16.24 -1.68
CA LEU A 130 -16.12 15.30 -1.07
C LEU A 130 -17.03 15.97 -0.03
N GLU A 131 -16.55 16.98 0.69
CA GLU A 131 -17.34 17.68 1.73
C GLU A 131 -18.63 18.32 1.19
N LYS A 132 -18.65 18.65 -0.12
CA LYS A 132 -19.87 19.17 -0.77
C LYS A 132 -20.98 18.14 -0.88
N PHE A 133 -20.65 16.86 -0.91
CA PHE A 133 -21.59 15.76 -1.17
C PHE A 133 -21.76 14.82 0.03
N VAL A 134 -20.74 14.72 0.89
CA VAL A 134 -20.71 13.79 2.02
C VAL A 134 -20.52 14.59 3.32
N PRO A 135 -21.60 14.91 4.03
CA PRO A 135 -21.52 15.60 5.31
C PRO A 135 -20.66 14.85 6.32
N GLY A 136 -19.77 15.57 7.01
CA GLY A 136 -18.89 14.99 8.02
C GLY A 136 -17.64 14.30 7.51
N ILE A 137 -17.39 14.27 6.20
CA ILE A 137 -16.20 13.61 5.63
C ILE A 137 -14.89 14.20 6.14
N ARG A 138 -14.85 15.51 6.41
CA ARG A 138 -13.65 16.18 6.96
C ARG A 138 -13.24 15.65 8.32
N GLN A 139 -14.22 15.24 9.15
CA GLN A 139 -14.02 14.70 10.49
C GLN A 139 -13.67 13.19 10.47
N LEU A 140 -13.80 12.52 9.33
CA LEU A 140 -13.41 11.11 9.22
C LEU A 140 -11.91 10.98 9.46
N LYS A 141 -11.53 10.23 10.49
CA LYS A 141 -10.13 10.07 10.89
C LYS A 141 -9.38 9.13 9.93
N TYR A 142 -8.07 9.28 9.87
CA TYR A 142 -7.20 8.37 9.12
C TYR A 142 -7.39 6.92 9.60
N PHE A 143 -7.47 5.98 8.68
CA PHE A 143 -7.86 4.57 8.93
C PHE A 143 -9.23 4.42 9.61
N HIS A 144 -10.20 5.22 9.20
CA HIS A 144 -11.60 5.03 9.54
C HIS A 144 -12.45 5.01 8.28
N HIS A 145 -13.62 4.39 8.40
CA HIS A 145 -14.60 4.29 7.32
C HIS A 145 -16.00 4.54 7.84
N MET A 146 -16.89 4.91 6.96
CA MET A 146 -18.31 5.13 7.26
C MET A 146 -19.18 4.81 6.04
N PRO A 147 -20.44 4.38 6.24
CA PRO A 147 -21.42 4.36 5.16
C PRO A 147 -21.77 5.80 4.77
N ALA A 148 -22.00 6.02 3.48
CA ALA A 148 -22.39 7.32 2.95
C ALA A 148 -23.28 7.17 1.72
N GLN A 149 -23.83 8.28 1.26
CA GLN A 149 -24.46 8.42 -0.04
C GLN A 149 -23.59 9.37 -0.87
N LEU A 150 -23.27 8.99 -2.11
CA LEU A 150 -22.56 9.84 -3.05
C LEU A 150 -23.30 9.84 -4.38
N PHE A 151 -23.77 11.02 -4.82
CA PHE A 151 -24.59 11.19 -6.02
C PHE A 151 -25.85 10.30 -6.08
N GLY A 152 -26.49 10.10 -4.91
CA GLY A 152 -27.68 9.25 -4.77
C GLY A 152 -27.37 7.73 -4.74
N ARG A 153 -26.12 7.34 -4.68
CA ARG A 153 -25.69 5.93 -4.63
C ARG A 153 -25.10 5.59 -3.26
N PRO A 154 -25.42 4.41 -2.71
CA PRO A 154 -24.84 3.96 -1.45
C PRO A 154 -23.37 3.59 -1.64
N ILE A 155 -22.50 4.07 -0.75
CA ILE A 155 -21.07 3.72 -0.72
C ILE A 155 -20.63 3.44 0.72
N MET A 156 -19.50 2.76 0.85
CA MET A 156 -18.65 2.87 2.03
C MET A 156 -17.46 3.74 1.66
N ILE A 157 -17.24 4.81 2.40
CA ILE A 157 -16.08 5.67 2.21
C ILE A 157 -15.06 5.43 3.31
N SER A 158 -13.81 5.18 2.91
CA SER A 158 -12.68 4.99 3.81
C SER A 158 -11.64 6.07 3.64
N ARG A 159 -11.10 6.58 4.74
CA ARG A 159 -9.94 7.47 4.71
C ARG A 159 -8.65 6.64 4.71
N THR A 160 -8.41 5.98 3.62
CA THR A 160 -7.26 5.14 3.28
C THR A 160 -6.78 5.49 1.88
N GLY A 161 -5.67 4.92 1.44
CA GLY A 161 -5.12 5.11 0.10
C GLY A 161 -3.66 4.69 0.01
N TYR A 162 -3.16 4.65 -1.23
CA TYR A 162 -1.83 4.18 -1.57
C TYR A 162 -0.98 5.25 -2.27
N SER A 163 -1.15 6.51 -1.86
CA SER A 163 -0.49 7.68 -2.49
C SER A 163 0.45 8.46 -1.56
N GLY A 164 0.30 8.29 -0.25
CA GLY A 164 0.95 9.15 0.75
C GLY A 164 0.25 10.48 0.99
N GLU A 165 -0.71 10.86 0.14
CA GLU A 165 -1.54 12.05 0.34
C GLU A 165 -2.76 11.76 1.21
N ARG A 166 -3.46 12.83 1.63
CA ARG A 166 -4.82 12.70 2.14
C ARG A 166 -5.72 12.23 1.01
N GLY A 167 -6.37 11.10 1.20
CA GLY A 167 -7.21 10.49 0.19
C GLY A 167 -8.31 9.64 0.78
N TYR A 168 -9.16 9.15 -0.11
CA TYR A 168 -10.32 8.34 0.23
C TYR A 168 -10.51 7.23 -0.78
N GLU A 169 -10.94 6.07 -0.30
CA GLU A 169 -11.38 4.94 -1.10
C GLU A 169 -12.90 4.85 -1.03
N LEU A 170 -13.55 4.81 -2.19
CA LEU A 170 -14.99 4.82 -2.37
C LEU A 170 -15.41 3.41 -2.80
N PHE A 171 -15.86 2.61 -1.84
CA PHE A 171 -16.34 1.27 -2.12
C PHE A 171 -17.81 1.30 -2.52
N CYS A 172 -18.12 0.83 -3.72
CA CYS A 172 -19.47 0.82 -4.28
C CYS A 172 -19.72 -0.45 -5.07
N LYS A 173 -20.99 -0.78 -5.32
CA LYS A 173 -21.35 -1.89 -6.19
C LYS A 173 -21.00 -1.62 -7.65
N GLY A 174 -20.76 -2.69 -8.43
CA GLY A 174 -20.39 -2.59 -9.84
C GLY A 174 -21.40 -1.81 -10.68
N GLU A 175 -22.70 -1.98 -10.41
CA GLU A 175 -23.77 -1.24 -11.09
C GLU A 175 -23.71 0.27 -10.87
N ASP A 176 -23.14 0.74 -9.75
CA ASP A 176 -23.02 2.15 -9.38
C ASP A 176 -21.65 2.76 -9.76
N ALA A 177 -20.63 1.93 -9.97
CA ALA A 177 -19.25 2.38 -10.11
C ALA A 177 -19.04 3.32 -11.29
N GLY A 178 -19.64 3.03 -12.46
CA GLY A 178 -19.56 3.88 -13.63
C GLY A 178 -20.19 5.26 -13.41
N HIS A 179 -21.37 5.31 -12.79
CA HIS A 179 -22.03 6.57 -12.45
C HIS A 179 -21.21 7.41 -11.48
N ILE A 180 -20.66 6.80 -10.42
CA ILE A 180 -19.82 7.50 -9.43
C ILE A 180 -18.54 8.02 -10.12
N TRP A 181 -17.88 7.19 -10.90
CA TRP A 181 -16.67 7.57 -11.65
C TRP A 181 -16.89 8.78 -12.53
N ASP A 182 -17.90 8.73 -13.41
CA ASP A 182 -18.18 9.79 -14.36
C ASP A 182 -18.58 11.09 -13.63
N THR A 183 -19.39 10.98 -12.56
CA THR A 183 -19.84 12.15 -11.81
C THR A 183 -18.69 12.77 -11.00
N VAL A 184 -17.80 11.98 -10.38
CA VAL A 184 -16.60 12.54 -9.71
C VAL A 184 -15.74 13.31 -10.70
N LEU A 185 -15.54 12.80 -11.91
CA LEU A 185 -14.73 13.49 -12.92
C LEU A 185 -15.41 14.75 -13.45
N ALA A 186 -16.73 14.72 -13.64
CA ALA A 186 -17.50 15.87 -14.11
C ALA A 186 -17.53 17.00 -13.07
N GLU A 187 -17.97 16.72 -11.86
CA GLU A 187 -18.10 17.67 -10.75
C GLU A 187 -16.73 18.10 -10.20
N GLY A 188 -15.74 17.19 -10.24
CA GLY A 188 -14.37 17.41 -9.78
C GLY A 188 -13.52 18.26 -10.71
N LYS A 189 -13.97 18.53 -11.94
CA LYS A 189 -13.21 19.29 -12.94
C LYS A 189 -12.79 20.67 -12.43
N SER A 190 -13.68 21.38 -11.73
CA SER A 190 -13.38 22.70 -11.14
C SER A 190 -12.33 22.65 -10.01
N PHE A 191 -12.13 21.49 -9.39
CA PHE A 191 -11.09 21.23 -8.40
C PHE A 191 -9.78 20.74 -9.03
N GLY A 192 -9.75 20.49 -10.33
CA GLY A 192 -8.63 19.91 -11.03
C GLY A 192 -8.50 18.40 -10.82
N ILE A 193 -9.59 17.71 -10.46
CA ILE A 193 -9.62 16.25 -10.35
C ILE A 193 -9.62 15.64 -11.75
N ALA A 194 -8.72 14.69 -11.98
CA ALA A 194 -8.60 13.97 -13.24
C ALA A 194 -8.49 12.46 -13.00
N ALA A 195 -8.78 11.66 -14.02
CA ALA A 195 -8.51 10.23 -13.99
C ALA A 195 -6.99 10.00 -14.04
N THR A 196 -6.52 9.00 -13.31
CA THR A 196 -5.13 8.56 -13.31
C THR A 196 -5.01 7.05 -13.43
N CYS A 197 -3.79 6.55 -13.62
CA CYS A 197 -3.50 5.15 -13.90
C CYS A 197 -2.50 4.55 -12.90
N PHE A 198 -2.29 3.23 -13.01
CA PHE A 198 -1.41 2.50 -12.11
C PHE A 198 0.04 2.97 -12.20
N ALA A 199 0.53 3.37 -13.38
CA ALA A 199 1.91 3.86 -13.51
C ALA A 199 2.18 5.11 -12.65
N THR A 200 1.18 6.00 -12.53
CA THR A 200 1.27 7.16 -11.64
C THR A 200 1.26 6.75 -10.17
N LEU A 201 0.40 5.78 -9.82
CA LEU A 201 0.37 5.25 -8.45
C LEU A 201 1.71 4.62 -8.07
N ASP A 202 2.36 3.92 -9.01
CA ASP A 202 3.68 3.32 -8.80
C ASP A 202 4.75 4.40 -8.50
N MET A 203 4.67 5.57 -9.12
CA MET A 203 5.52 6.71 -8.76
C MET A 203 5.26 7.21 -7.33
N LEU A 204 3.99 7.42 -6.98
CA LEU A 204 3.58 7.93 -5.66
C LEU A 204 4.00 7.00 -4.52
N ARG A 205 3.87 5.69 -4.71
CA ARG A 205 4.24 4.71 -3.71
C ARG A 205 5.75 4.68 -3.42
N VAL A 206 6.58 4.88 -4.46
CA VAL A 206 8.05 4.96 -4.29
C VAL A 206 8.41 6.14 -3.40
N GLU A 207 7.88 7.33 -3.68
CA GLU A 207 8.12 8.53 -2.86
C GLU A 207 7.69 8.33 -1.40
N SER A 208 6.57 7.65 -1.18
CA SER A 208 5.94 7.47 0.14
C SER A 208 6.37 6.19 0.84
N CYS A 209 7.26 5.40 0.24
CA CYS A 209 7.69 4.08 0.72
C CYS A 209 6.51 3.16 1.06
N LEU A 210 5.60 2.98 0.10
CA LEU A 210 4.53 2.01 0.18
C LEU A 210 4.91 0.81 -0.67
N LEU A 211 5.19 -0.31 -0.02
CA LEU A 211 5.67 -1.51 -0.70
C LEU A 211 4.57 -2.13 -1.57
N PHE A 212 4.96 -2.74 -2.66
CA PHE A 212 4.05 -3.40 -3.58
C PHE A 212 4.38 -4.89 -3.71
N TYR A 213 3.43 -5.72 -3.28
CA TYR A 213 3.55 -7.16 -3.46
C TYR A 213 3.26 -7.54 -4.92
N PRO A 214 4.05 -8.40 -5.55
CA PRO A 214 5.27 -9.07 -5.04
C PRO A 214 6.58 -8.35 -5.40
N TYR A 215 6.53 -7.17 -6.04
CA TYR A 215 7.69 -6.54 -6.68
C TYR A 215 8.82 -6.17 -5.72
N ASP A 216 8.50 -5.74 -4.51
CA ASP A 216 9.51 -5.41 -3.50
C ASP A 216 9.90 -6.64 -2.64
N MET A 217 9.26 -7.81 -2.86
CA MET A 217 9.39 -9.02 -2.05
C MET A 217 10.18 -10.13 -2.75
N SER A 218 10.63 -11.12 -1.97
CA SER A 218 11.43 -12.25 -2.45
C SER A 218 10.70 -13.22 -3.39
N GLN A 219 9.39 -13.10 -3.52
CA GLN A 219 8.58 -13.92 -4.42
C GLN A 219 8.74 -13.52 -5.89
N MET A 220 9.32 -12.36 -6.17
CA MET A 220 9.49 -11.84 -7.52
C MET A 220 10.95 -11.92 -7.98
N TYR A 221 11.18 -12.03 -9.30
CA TYR A 221 12.49 -11.84 -9.88
C TYR A 221 13.07 -10.45 -9.49
N PRO A 222 14.35 -10.32 -9.16
CA PRO A 222 15.38 -11.39 -9.22
C PRO A 222 15.49 -12.22 -7.92
N PHE A 223 14.62 -12.04 -6.95
CA PHE A 223 14.75 -12.56 -5.58
C PHE A 223 14.11 -13.92 -5.36
N ALA A 224 13.28 -14.39 -6.29
CA ALA A 224 12.51 -15.64 -6.16
C ALA A 224 13.36 -16.92 -5.91
N LYS A 225 14.67 -16.82 -6.10
CA LYS A 225 15.62 -17.91 -5.81
C LYS A 225 16.20 -17.86 -4.40
N ASP A 226 15.95 -16.77 -3.66
CA ASP A 226 16.50 -16.58 -2.33
C ASP A 226 15.52 -17.14 -1.30
N PRO A 227 15.71 -18.40 -0.85
CA PRO A 227 14.94 -18.89 0.26
C PRO A 227 15.37 -18.14 1.55
N PRO A 228 14.53 -18.04 2.53
CA PRO A 228 13.22 -18.64 2.70
C PRO A 228 12.04 -17.66 2.63
N GLY A 229 12.19 -16.48 2.07
CA GLY A 229 11.24 -15.38 2.08
C GLY A 229 11.74 -14.20 2.92
N ASP A 230 10.94 -13.17 3.08
CA ASP A 230 11.32 -11.93 3.74
C ASP A 230 10.67 -11.83 5.14
N SER A 231 11.43 -11.34 6.10
CA SER A 231 10.92 -10.98 7.42
C SER A 231 10.34 -9.55 7.40
N LEU A 232 9.43 -9.25 8.32
CA LEU A 232 8.93 -7.87 8.47
C LEU A 232 10.03 -6.89 8.88
N TRP A 233 11.08 -7.37 9.55
CA TRP A 233 12.25 -6.57 9.94
C TRP A 233 13.06 -6.11 8.73
N GLU A 234 13.19 -6.96 7.71
CA GLU A 234 13.85 -6.65 6.44
C GLU A 234 13.02 -5.68 5.59
N LEU A 235 11.70 -5.87 5.58
CA LEU A 235 10.78 -5.03 4.80
C LEU A 235 10.44 -3.70 5.48
N GLY A 236 10.79 -3.50 6.76
CA GLY A 236 10.37 -2.32 7.53
C GLY A 236 8.88 -2.31 7.84
N LEU A 237 8.23 -3.48 7.88
CA LEU A 237 6.80 -3.67 8.16
C LEU A 237 6.55 -4.19 9.59
N ASP A 238 7.57 -4.29 10.43
CA ASP A 238 7.47 -4.73 11.82
C ASP A 238 6.55 -3.85 12.67
N PHE A 239 6.36 -2.58 12.31
CA PHE A 239 5.38 -1.68 12.94
C PHE A 239 3.93 -2.18 12.82
N THR A 240 3.65 -3.14 11.92
CA THR A 240 2.32 -3.77 11.80
C THR A 240 2.02 -4.74 12.93
N VAL A 241 3.03 -5.25 13.60
CA VAL A 241 2.86 -6.11 14.77
C VAL A 241 2.43 -5.26 15.96
N SER A 242 1.25 -5.53 16.49
CA SER A 242 0.78 -4.79 17.68
C SER A 242 1.69 -5.07 18.88
N PRO A 243 1.95 -4.05 19.74
CA PRO A 243 2.80 -4.23 20.92
C PRO A 243 2.38 -5.42 21.78
N ASN A 244 3.35 -6.25 22.16
CA ASN A 244 3.18 -7.45 22.99
C ASN A 244 2.29 -8.56 22.40
N LYS A 245 1.94 -8.47 21.10
CA LYS A 245 1.16 -9.52 20.45
C LYS A 245 2.04 -10.72 20.10
N SER A 246 1.65 -11.89 20.60
CA SER A 246 2.36 -13.16 20.38
C SER A 246 1.46 -14.29 19.88
N ASP A 247 0.15 -14.04 19.79
CA ASP A 247 -0.89 -15.01 19.43
C ASP A 247 -1.26 -14.93 17.94
N PHE A 248 -0.27 -14.83 17.05
CA PHE A 248 -0.50 -14.84 15.61
C PHE A 248 0.39 -15.87 14.91
N ARG A 249 -0.04 -16.27 13.72
CA ARG A 249 0.71 -17.23 12.90
C ARG A 249 2.14 -16.79 12.66
N GLY A 250 3.11 -17.64 13.01
CA GLY A 250 4.54 -17.37 12.81
C GLY A 250 5.16 -16.40 13.80
N ALA A 251 4.44 -16.00 14.87
CA ALA A 251 4.91 -15.02 15.85
C ALA A 251 6.25 -15.39 16.48
N GLU A 252 6.41 -16.64 16.96
CA GLU A 252 7.65 -17.10 17.58
C GLU A 252 8.85 -16.94 16.64
N GLN A 253 8.69 -17.34 15.38
CA GLN A 253 9.77 -17.23 14.40
C GLN A 253 10.00 -15.77 13.99
N HIS A 254 8.94 -14.97 13.85
CA HIS A 254 9.07 -13.52 13.60
C HIS A 254 9.99 -12.86 14.65
N TYR A 255 9.77 -13.14 15.94
CA TYR A 255 10.62 -12.57 17.00
C TYR A 255 12.04 -13.14 17.00
N ARG A 256 12.24 -14.40 16.60
CA ARG A 256 13.57 -15.02 16.46
C ARG A 256 14.38 -14.46 15.28
N LEU A 257 13.71 -13.89 14.28
CA LEU A 257 14.35 -13.27 13.11
C LEU A 257 14.85 -11.84 13.39
N LYS A 258 14.42 -11.22 14.48
CA LYS A 258 14.89 -9.88 14.88
C LYS A 258 16.41 -9.88 15.11
N GLY A 259 17.09 -8.94 14.46
CA GLY A 259 18.56 -8.83 14.50
C GLY A 259 19.28 -9.83 13.61
N LYS A 260 18.56 -10.53 12.73
CA LYS A 260 19.12 -11.47 11.75
C LYS A 260 18.76 -11.05 10.31
N GLU A 261 18.46 -9.78 10.12
CA GLU A 261 18.11 -9.22 8.82
C GLU A 261 19.30 -9.39 7.86
N ARG A 262 19.03 -9.85 6.65
CA ARG A 262 20.03 -9.98 5.57
C ARG A 262 20.21 -8.66 4.82
N PHE A 263 19.11 -7.95 4.66
CA PHE A 263 19.01 -6.68 3.94
C PHE A 263 17.96 -5.78 4.60
N ARG A 264 17.82 -4.59 4.07
CA ARG A 264 16.67 -3.70 4.33
C ARG A 264 16.17 -3.11 3.03
N ILE A 265 14.85 -2.88 2.96
CA ILE A 265 14.31 -1.94 1.99
C ILE A 265 14.81 -0.55 2.36
N PHE A 266 15.49 0.09 1.43
CA PHE A 266 16.13 1.37 1.65
C PHE A 266 15.97 2.27 0.42
N GLY A 267 16.02 3.59 0.62
CA GLY A 267 15.95 4.57 -0.46
C GLY A 267 17.28 4.70 -1.17
N VAL A 268 17.23 4.96 -2.46
CA VAL A 268 18.39 5.31 -3.28
C VAL A 268 18.04 6.56 -4.08
N LEU A 269 18.81 7.61 -3.93
CA LEU A 269 18.80 8.78 -4.80
C LEU A 269 19.86 8.56 -5.90
N VAL A 270 19.41 8.55 -7.13
CA VAL A 270 20.27 8.31 -8.31
C VAL A 270 20.66 9.65 -8.91
N ASP A 271 21.93 9.84 -9.23
CA ASP A 271 22.41 11.07 -9.85
C ASP A 271 21.94 11.13 -11.33
N GLY A 272 21.29 12.24 -11.70
CA GLY A 272 20.76 12.44 -13.06
C GLY A 272 19.26 12.15 -13.22
N PRO A 273 18.71 12.31 -14.43
CA PRO A 273 17.27 12.26 -14.68
C PRO A 273 16.72 10.86 -15.02
N GLY A 274 17.55 9.85 -15.02
CA GLY A 274 17.15 8.48 -15.37
C GLY A 274 16.53 7.74 -14.22
N ALA A 275 15.36 7.12 -14.41
CA ALA A 275 14.78 6.20 -13.45
C ALA A 275 15.45 4.81 -13.53
N ALA A 276 15.88 4.30 -12.39
CA ALA A 276 16.40 2.94 -12.30
C ALA A 276 15.26 1.91 -12.44
N ASP A 277 15.57 0.74 -12.97
CA ASP A 277 14.60 -0.32 -13.23
C ASP A 277 14.67 -1.44 -12.18
N LEU A 278 13.59 -2.20 -12.07
CA LEU A 278 13.57 -3.46 -11.33
C LEU A 278 14.72 -4.37 -11.82
N GLY A 279 15.54 -4.82 -10.88
CA GLY A 279 16.65 -5.72 -11.15
C GLY A 279 17.99 -5.01 -11.43
N ASP A 280 18.02 -3.68 -11.53
CA ASP A 280 19.28 -2.94 -11.63
C ASP A 280 20.12 -3.20 -10.38
N GLU A 281 21.41 -3.45 -10.58
CA GLU A 281 22.32 -3.83 -9.50
C GLU A 281 22.89 -2.60 -8.79
N VAL A 282 23.00 -2.70 -7.47
CA VAL A 282 23.57 -1.66 -6.61
C VAL A 282 24.93 -2.11 -6.10
N TYR A 283 25.93 -1.27 -6.26
CA TYR A 283 27.31 -1.52 -5.83
C TYR A 283 27.76 -0.48 -4.81
N ALA A 284 28.63 -0.91 -3.89
CA ALA A 284 29.42 -0.05 -3.00
C ALA A 284 30.85 -0.58 -2.93
N ASP A 285 31.82 0.30 -3.07
CA ASP A 285 33.25 -0.06 -2.99
C ASP A 285 33.61 -1.24 -3.95
N GLY A 286 33.00 -1.26 -5.14
CA GLY A 286 33.22 -2.29 -6.18
C GLY A 286 32.52 -3.63 -5.94
N LYS A 287 31.78 -3.80 -4.83
CA LYS A 287 31.03 -5.02 -4.51
C LYS A 287 29.54 -4.80 -4.70
N LYS A 288 28.84 -5.79 -5.25
CA LYS A 288 27.38 -5.79 -5.31
C LYS A 288 26.83 -5.86 -3.87
N VAL A 289 25.97 -4.91 -3.52
CA VAL A 289 25.37 -4.77 -2.19
C VAL A 289 23.84 -4.67 -2.23
N GLY A 290 23.23 -4.84 -3.39
CA GLY A 290 21.77 -4.83 -3.46
C GLY A 290 21.23 -4.81 -4.88
N VAL A 291 19.90 -4.65 -4.95
CA VAL A 291 19.15 -4.63 -6.21
C VAL A 291 17.97 -3.65 -6.06
N ILE A 292 17.71 -2.89 -7.13
CA ILE A 292 16.56 -1.99 -7.22
C ILE A 292 15.27 -2.81 -7.36
N THR A 293 14.26 -2.47 -6.60
CA THR A 293 12.92 -3.06 -6.70
C THR A 293 11.95 -2.20 -7.49
N CYS A 294 12.10 -0.88 -7.42
CA CYS A 294 11.33 0.06 -8.21
C CYS A 294 12.05 1.41 -8.24
N GLY A 295 11.94 2.13 -9.34
CA GLY A 295 12.50 3.47 -9.46
C GLY A 295 11.62 4.40 -10.26
N MET A 296 11.76 5.70 -10.01
CA MET A 296 11.03 6.76 -10.69
C MET A 296 11.89 8.01 -10.81
N TYR A 297 11.56 8.88 -11.77
CA TYR A 297 12.03 10.25 -11.81
C TYR A 297 10.89 11.20 -11.43
N SER A 298 11.04 11.93 -10.35
CA SER A 298 10.06 12.93 -9.93
C SER A 298 10.32 14.25 -10.69
N THR A 299 9.39 14.63 -11.55
CA THR A 299 9.41 15.95 -12.22
C THR A 299 9.17 17.08 -11.23
N LEU A 300 8.48 16.81 -10.12
CA LEU A 300 8.17 17.78 -9.08
C LEU A 300 9.42 18.18 -8.30
N THR A 301 10.21 17.20 -7.85
CA THR A 301 11.44 17.43 -7.07
C THR A 301 12.71 17.42 -7.94
N ARG A 302 12.59 17.03 -9.20
CA ARG A 302 13.71 16.85 -10.15
C ARG A 302 14.77 15.86 -9.64
N GLN A 303 14.30 14.80 -8.97
CA GLN A 303 15.15 13.76 -8.42
C GLN A 303 14.76 12.39 -8.94
N SER A 304 15.76 11.56 -9.21
CA SER A 304 15.59 10.14 -9.45
C SER A 304 15.66 9.39 -8.13
N MET A 305 14.57 8.68 -7.81
CA MET A 305 14.37 7.97 -6.55
C MET A 305 14.13 6.50 -6.83
N ALA A 306 14.66 5.62 -5.99
CA ALA A 306 14.40 4.20 -6.10
C ALA A 306 14.27 3.55 -4.71
N LEU A 307 13.48 2.49 -4.65
CA LEU A 307 13.50 1.52 -3.55
C LEU A 307 14.48 0.41 -3.93
N ALA A 308 15.27 -0.03 -2.97
CA ALA A 308 16.23 -1.10 -3.15
C ALA A 308 16.24 -2.05 -1.96
N ARG A 309 16.53 -3.31 -2.23
CA ARG A 309 16.95 -4.28 -1.22
C ARG A 309 18.46 -4.10 -1.06
N LEU A 310 18.90 -3.49 0.04
CA LEU A 310 20.32 -3.24 0.32
C LEU A 310 20.80 -4.11 1.48
N ASP A 311 21.94 -4.77 1.31
CA ASP A 311 22.65 -5.44 2.39
C ASP A 311 22.89 -4.47 3.56
N LEU A 312 22.80 -4.95 4.79
CA LEU A 312 22.84 -4.09 5.98
C LEU A 312 24.01 -3.11 6.02
N PRO A 313 25.27 -3.46 5.67
CA PRO A 313 26.38 -2.52 5.67
C PRO A 313 26.23 -1.37 4.67
N ALA A 314 25.40 -1.54 3.63
CA ALA A 314 25.12 -0.51 2.62
C ALA A 314 23.83 0.28 2.91
N ALA A 315 22.93 -0.25 3.74
CA ALA A 315 21.67 0.39 4.11
C ALA A 315 21.89 1.50 5.19
N VAL A 316 22.76 2.46 4.87
CA VAL A 316 23.12 3.58 5.75
C VAL A 316 22.97 4.87 4.97
N ALA A 317 22.18 5.82 5.50
CA ALA A 317 21.97 7.12 4.85
C ALA A 317 23.28 7.83 4.56
N GLY A 318 23.41 8.38 3.34
CA GLY A 318 24.61 9.05 2.86
C GLY A 318 25.69 8.14 2.32
N LYS A 319 25.56 6.81 2.41
CA LYS A 319 26.52 5.87 1.78
C LYS A 319 26.52 6.07 0.27
N ARG A 320 27.71 6.26 -0.30
CA ARG A 320 27.88 6.35 -1.77
C ARG A 320 27.70 4.98 -2.40
N LEU A 321 26.91 4.96 -3.46
CA LEU A 321 26.53 3.78 -4.21
C LEU A 321 26.79 4.02 -5.71
N GLU A 322 26.77 2.95 -6.48
CA GLU A 322 26.81 2.94 -7.94
C GLU A 322 25.67 2.05 -8.44
N ILE A 323 24.90 2.54 -9.39
CA ILE A 323 23.88 1.75 -10.09
C ILE A 323 24.45 1.20 -11.38
N ARG A 324 24.23 -0.07 -11.66
CA ARG A 324 24.57 -0.75 -12.90
C ARG A 324 23.34 -1.39 -13.51
N GLY A 325 22.63 -0.62 -14.31
CA GLY A 325 21.43 -1.01 -15.01
C GLY A 325 21.55 -0.84 -16.51
N LYS A 326 20.48 -1.17 -17.23
CA LYS A 326 20.43 -1.01 -18.68
C LYS A 326 20.23 0.46 -19.10
N ARG A 327 19.35 1.16 -18.38
CA ARG A 327 19.00 2.57 -18.67
C ARG A 327 19.76 3.55 -17.81
N VAL A 328 20.14 3.16 -16.62
CA VAL A 328 20.86 3.98 -15.66
C VAL A 328 22.15 3.31 -15.25
N GLN A 329 23.25 4.03 -15.40
CA GLN A 329 24.58 3.64 -14.92
C GLN A 329 25.23 4.88 -14.31
N GLY A 330 25.66 4.81 -13.06
CA GLY A 330 26.29 5.95 -12.42
C GLY A 330 26.16 6.00 -10.91
N ALA A 331 26.56 7.14 -10.39
CA ALA A 331 26.61 7.38 -8.95
C ALA A 331 25.20 7.50 -8.35
N ALA A 332 25.08 7.06 -7.10
CA ALA A 332 23.89 7.18 -6.31
C ALA A 332 24.22 7.33 -4.83
N THR A 333 23.22 7.62 -4.01
CA THR A 333 23.39 7.77 -2.56
C THR A 333 22.25 7.07 -1.83
N ALA A 334 22.57 6.27 -0.83
CA ALA A 334 21.57 5.65 0.06
C ALA A 334 20.84 6.73 0.87
N HIS A 335 19.51 6.62 0.96
CA HIS A 335 18.64 7.60 1.59
C HIS A 335 17.63 6.93 2.52
N THR A 336 17.30 7.59 3.62
CA THR A 336 16.23 7.13 4.51
C THR A 336 14.86 7.23 3.83
N LEU A 337 13.94 6.36 4.19
CA LEU A 337 12.57 6.34 3.68
C LEU A 337 11.55 6.85 4.72
N PRO A 338 10.45 7.42 4.29
CA PRO A 338 10.07 7.77 2.91
C PRO A 338 10.82 9.00 2.37
N PHE A 339 10.83 9.17 1.05
CA PHE A 339 11.40 10.36 0.41
C PHE A 339 10.51 11.60 0.59
N ASP A 340 9.18 11.39 0.52
CA ASP A 340 8.17 12.43 0.73
C ASP A 340 7.47 12.21 2.08
N ASP A 341 7.15 13.31 2.77
CA ASP A 341 6.39 13.34 4.04
C ASP A 341 6.91 12.34 5.10
N PRO A 342 8.19 12.43 5.53
CA PRO A 342 8.78 11.48 6.48
C PRO A 342 8.00 11.39 7.80
N ASP A 343 7.35 12.47 8.20
CA ASP A 343 6.52 12.53 9.42
C ASP A 343 5.08 12.04 9.20
N LYS A 344 4.72 11.65 7.98
CA LYS A 344 3.39 11.16 7.58
C LYS A 344 2.26 12.18 7.87
N LYS A 345 2.56 13.47 7.83
CA LYS A 345 1.63 14.56 8.17
C LYS A 345 0.54 14.75 7.11
N LYS A 346 0.85 14.59 5.82
CA LYS A 346 -0.11 14.75 4.72
C LYS A 346 -1.28 13.77 4.85
N ARG A 347 -0.97 12.47 4.90
CA ARG A 347 -1.99 11.42 4.96
C ARG A 347 -2.77 11.40 6.28
N SER A 348 -2.15 11.81 7.38
CA SER A 348 -2.76 11.80 8.72
C SER A 348 -3.37 13.14 9.14
N ALA A 349 -3.24 14.20 8.33
CA ALA A 349 -3.72 15.54 8.65
C ALA A 349 -5.15 15.55 9.18
N SER A 350 -5.40 16.20 10.31
CA SER A 350 -6.72 16.45 10.85
C SER A 350 -7.23 17.80 10.36
N GLY A 351 -8.50 17.89 9.98
CA GLY A 351 -9.16 19.14 9.60
C GLY A 351 -9.24 19.37 8.11
#